data_e2966fa365a8c66997ca21a84f636e88
#
_entry.id   e2966fa365a8c66997ca21a84f636e88
#
_cell.length_a   1.000
_cell.length_b   1.000
_cell.length_c   1.000
_cell.angle_alpha   90.00
_cell.angle_beta   90.00
_cell.angle_gamma   90.00
#
_symmetry.space_group_name_H-M   'P 1'
#
loop_
_entity.id
_entity.type
_entity.pdbx_description
1 polymer ?
#
loop_
_entity_poly.entity_id
_entity_poly.type
_entity_poly.pdbx_seq_one_letter_code
_entity_poly.pdbx_strand_id
1 'polypeptide(L)'
;MLLNAIALTAASGELATYDKFLFPFMWIIGWIMRGVHELLSLLGMSRGAGIGWVLSIVGLTVFVRALLIPLFIKQIKASRAMSLAQPEMMAIRAKYKGKRDQATMMKMQEETKAVQRKYGTSTSASCLPMLIQMPIFLSLYRLLYNMRLVAQGNLPGHDAIGGMGQEQAQALWESTFFGQLLGQTMFGAESTWQTKVIIGVMVVYLVVTMLVQTVLLTVRNMSDEQLNSDNPMMRSTRSMMYMMPLVYLFTGPVVQIGLLIYWVTSNTWMIAQQFFMVRAFPTRGSAMARWRAPAHEQKFEAYRQREEEKLAAQLEQIEKNEAGLNKKGVQVALRNARLAHLRALSKKRLELGLDEINLGKVDEMGSDRTGQRMQPGMKGWEEYKAQFEEDLEAEAAEQAAANPDFEKVGKDGLTPAERAKKQAERRAAQRRQKAQKNKKQNQGRK
;
A
#
# COMPACT_ATOMS: atom_id res chain seq x y z
N MET A 1 -14.50 -28.91 -20.43
CA MET A 1 -15.29 -29.02 -19.18
C MET A 1 -16.04 -27.76 -18.80
N LEU A 2 -15.43 -26.57 -18.73
CA LEU A 2 -16.13 -25.31 -18.39
C LEU A 2 -17.24 -24.95 -19.40
N LEU A 3 -17.00 -25.07 -20.70
CA LEU A 3 -18.00 -24.83 -21.76
C LEU A 3 -19.20 -25.78 -21.70
N ASN A 4 -18.99 -27.06 -21.35
CA ASN A 4 -20.08 -28.03 -21.17
C ASN A 4 -20.88 -27.79 -19.89
N ALA A 5 -20.26 -27.27 -18.82
CA ALA A 5 -20.96 -26.85 -17.60
C ALA A 5 -21.87 -25.62 -17.85
N ILE A 6 -21.41 -24.69 -18.71
CA ILE A 6 -22.20 -23.51 -19.15
C ILE A 6 -23.39 -23.93 -20.01
N ALA A 7 -23.22 -24.91 -20.89
CA ALA A 7 -24.32 -25.43 -21.73
C ALA A 7 -25.37 -26.23 -20.93
N LEU A 8 -24.97 -26.97 -19.91
CA LEU A 8 -25.86 -27.76 -19.06
C LEU A 8 -26.77 -26.90 -18.15
N THR A 9 -26.31 -25.70 -17.74
CA THR A 9 -27.12 -24.80 -16.89
C THR A 9 -28.16 -24.02 -17.70
N ALA A 10 -27.97 -23.82 -18.99
CA ALA A 10 -29.00 -23.26 -19.88
C ALA A 10 -30.23 -24.16 -20.05
N ALA A 11 -30.06 -25.47 -19.83
CA ALA A 11 -31.14 -26.45 -19.94
C ALA A 11 -31.98 -26.64 -18.65
N SER A 12 -31.53 -26.14 -17.50
CA SER A 12 -32.15 -26.38 -16.19
C SER A 12 -33.18 -25.30 -15.75
N GLY A 13 -33.36 -24.24 -16.51
CA GLY A 13 -34.29 -23.14 -16.13
C GLY A 13 -33.87 -22.38 -14.85
N GLU A 14 -32.66 -22.61 -14.33
CA GLU A 14 -32.11 -21.92 -13.18
C GLU A 14 -30.80 -21.17 -13.52
N LEU A 15 -30.58 -20.05 -12.84
CA LEU A 15 -29.29 -19.37 -12.89
C LEU A 15 -28.19 -20.33 -12.41
N ALA A 16 -27.06 -20.36 -13.13
CA ALA A 16 -25.87 -21.09 -12.68
C ALA A 16 -25.48 -20.66 -11.26
N THR A 17 -24.96 -21.58 -10.44
CA THR A 17 -24.62 -21.32 -9.03
C THR A 17 -23.69 -20.10 -8.87
N TYR A 18 -22.74 -19.93 -9.79
CA TYR A 18 -21.84 -18.78 -9.79
C TYR A 18 -22.56 -17.48 -10.18
N ASP A 19 -23.59 -17.52 -11.02
CA ASP A 19 -24.42 -16.34 -11.33
C ASP A 19 -25.26 -15.92 -10.14
N LYS A 20 -25.79 -16.86 -9.36
CA LYS A 20 -26.49 -16.54 -8.08
C LYS A 20 -25.56 -15.79 -7.14
N PHE A 21 -24.28 -16.16 -7.06
CA PHE A 21 -23.28 -15.45 -6.24
C PHE A 21 -22.93 -14.07 -6.81
N LEU A 22 -22.81 -13.93 -8.13
CA LEU A 22 -22.45 -12.67 -8.80
C LEU A 22 -23.65 -11.73 -8.99
N PHE A 23 -24.88 -12.21 -8.84
CA PHE A 23 -26.10 -11.45 -9.13
C PHE A 23 -26.18 -10.11 -8.41
N PRO A 24 -25.88 -10.00 -7.11
CA PRO A 24 -25.89 -8.70 -6.43
C PRO A 24 -24.93 -7.68 -7.05
N PHE A 25 -23.76 -8.11 -7.49
CA PHE A 25 -22.78 -7.25 -8.16
C PHE A 25 -23.24 -6.90 -9.58
N MET A 26 -23.78 -7.85 -10.33
CA MET A 26 -24.35 -7.58 -11.66
C MET A 26 -25.51 -6.58 -11.56
N TRP A 27 -26.33 -6.71 -10.52
CA TRP A 27 -27.45 -5.80 -10.26
C TRP A 27 -26.98 -4.36 -10.02
N ILE A 28 -25.96 -4.17 -9.18
CA ILE A 28 -25.34 -2.85 -8.92
C ILE A 28 -24.73 -2.28 -10.20
N ILE A 29 -23.97 -3.10 -10.94
CA ILE A 29 -23.31 -2.69 -12.19
C ILE A 29 -24.37 -2.29 -13.24
N GLY A 30 -25.45 -3.06 -13.36
CA GLY A 30 -26.58 -2.75 -14.25
C GLY A 30 -27.21 -1.39 -13.95
N TRP A 31 -27.48 -1.09 -12.68
CA TRP A 31 -28.00 0.22 -12.27
C TRP A 31 -27.04 1.38 -12.56
N ILE A 32 -25.76 1.20 -12.29
CA ILE A 32 -24.74 2.23 -12.60
C ILE A 32 -24.69 2.45 -14.12
N MET A 33 -24.64 1.37 -14.90
CA MET A 33 -24.55 1.45 -16.36
C MET A 33 -25.79 2.13 -16.97
N ARG A 34 -26.98 1.78 -16.48
CA ARG A 34 -28.22 2.46 -16.86
C ARG A 34 -28.21 3.94 -16.47
N GLY A 35 -27.80 4.26 -15.23
CA GLY A 35 -27.72 5.63 -14.76
C GLY A 35 -26.78 6.50 -15.61
N VAL A 36 -25.63 5.96 -15.99
CA VAL A 36 -24.71 6.63 -16.94
C VAL A 36 -25.36 6.79 -18.30
N HIS A 37 -26.08 5.79 -18.81
CA HIS A 37 -26.77 5.84 -20.10
C HIS A 37 -27.88 6.92 -20.10
N GLU A 38 -28.71 6.98 -19.06
CA GLU A 38 -29.73 8.01 -18.90
C GLU A 38 -29.11 9.42 -18.83
N LEU A 39 -27.99 9.57 -18.09
CA LEU A 39 -27.27 10.84 -18.06
C LEU A 39 -26.76 11.25 -19.45
N LEU A 40 -26.23 10.32 -20.23
CA LEU A 40 -25.81 10.57 -21.60
C LEU A 40 -26.98 10.91 -22.51
N SER A 41 -28.17 10.30 -22.29
CA SER A 41 -29.37 10.62 -23.05
C SER A 41 -29.90 12.03 -22.74
N LEU A 42 -29.74 12.52 -21.52
CA LEU A 42 -30.06 13.91 -21.16
C LEU A 42 -29.11 14.91 -21.87
N LEU A 43 -27.89 14.47 -22.21
CA LEU A 43 -26.93 15.25 -22.99
C LEU A 43 -27.13 15.16 -24.49
N GLY A 44 -28.24 14.56 -24.96
CA GLY A 44 -28.64 14.50 -26.36
C GLY A 44 -28.27 13.21 -27.08
N MET A 45 -27.83 12.16 -26.38
CA MET A 45 -27.56 10.86 -26.99
C MET A 45 -28.86 10.04 -27.14
N SER A 46 -28.89 9.18 -28.17
CA SER A 46 -30.02 8.26 -28.37
C SER A 46 -30.19 7.30 -27.19
N ARG A 47 -31.44 7.07 -26.74
CA ARG A 47 -31.77 6.05 -25.76
C ARG A 47 -31.74 4.63 -26.32
N GLY A 48 -31.84 4.48 -27.64
CA GLY A 48 -31.76 3.20 -28.32
C GLY A 48 -30.35 2.67 -28.49
N ALA A 49 -30.19 1.73 -29.41
CA ALA A 49 -28.88 1.17 -29.77
C ALA A 49 -27.91 2.26 -30.30
N GLY A 50 -26.64 2.17 -29.97
CA GLY A 50 -25.62 3.07 -30.49
C GLY A 50 -24.47 3.34 -29.52
N ILE A 51 -23.74 4.41 -29.84
CA ILE A 51 -22.52 4.83 -29.12
C ILE A 51 -22.80 5.17 -27.64
N GLY A 52 -24.04 5.52 -27.26
CA GLY A 52 -24.46 5.78 -25.89
C GLY A 52 -24.16 4.60 -24.96
N TRP A 53 -24.36 3.36 -25.41
CA TRP A 53 -24.04 2.18 -24.62
C TRP A 53 -22.54 1.90 -24.50
N VAL A 54 -21.77 2.18 -25.57
CA VAL A 54 -20.29 2.13 -25.51
C VAL A 54 -19.79 3.09 -24.45
N LEU A 55 -20.27 4.33 -24.47
CA LEU A 55 -19.90 5.36 -23.48
C LEU A 55 -20.43 5.04 -22.08
N SER A 56 -21.53 4.27 -21.96
CA SER A 56 -22.02 3.79 -20.68
C SER A 56 -21.06 2.78 -20.04
N ILE A 57 -20.43 1.89 -20.83
CA ILE A 57 -19.36 0.99 -20.35
C ILE A 57 -18.14 1.81 -19.92
N VAL A 58 -17.75 2.82 -20.69
CA VAL A 58 -16.64 3.74 -20.35
C VAL A 58 -16.97 4.48 -19.06
N GLY A 59 -18.14 5.10 -18.96
CA GLY A 59 -18.58 5.87 -17.80
C GLY A 59 -18.72 5.02 -16.53
N LEU A 60 -19.28 3.82 -16.64
CA LEU A 60 -19.28 2.82 -15.57
C LEU A 60 -17.84 2.56 -15.06
N THR A 61 -16.91 2.33 -15.99
CA THR A 61 -15.51 2.04 -15.63
C THR A 61 -14.88 3.22 -14.91
N VAL A 62 -15.05 4.43 -15.43
CA VAL A 62 -14.51 5.66 -14.82
C VAL A 62 -15.13 5.89 -13.44
N PHE A 63 -16.46 5.74 -13.31
CA PHE A 63 -17.16 5.90 -12.03
C PHE A 63 -16.63 4.94 -10.96
N VAL A 64 -16.57 3.65 -11.27
CA VAL A 64 -16.06 2.62 -10.35
C VAL A 64 -14.60 2.90 -9.97
N ARG A 65 -13.76 3.28 -10.95
CA ARG A 65 -12.35 3.62 -10.70
C ARG A 65 -12.21 4.87 -9.83
N ALA A 66 -13.01 5.89 -10.05
CA ALA A 66 -13.02 7.10 -9.22
C ALA A 66 -13.42 6.79 -7.77
N LEU A 67 -14.45 5.98 -7.58
CA LEU A 67 -14.90 5.54 -6.25
C LEU A 67 -13.81 4.77 -5.50
N LEU A 68 -12.98 4.02 -6.20
CA LEU A 68 -11.89 3.22 -5.63
C LEU A 68 -10.59 4.00 -5.39
N ILE A 69 -10.46 5.27 -5.80
CA ILE A 69 -9.25 6.09 -5.60
C ILE A 69 -8.76 6.07 -4.14
N PRO A 70 -9.61 6.33 -3.10
CA PRO A 70 -9.12 6.37 -1.72
C PRO A 70 -8.55 5.03 -1.26
N LEU A 71 -9.11 3.93 -1.75
CA LEU A 71 -8.61 2.59 -1.47
C LEU A 71 -7.24 2.34 -2.13
N PHE A 72 -7.07 2.77 -3.39
CA PHE A 72 -5.79 2.67 -4.10
C PHE A 72 -4.69 3.51 -3.45
N ILE A 73 -5.02 4.70 -2.93
CA ILE A 73 -4.05 5.52 -2.18
C ILE A 73 -3.56 4.77 -0.92
N LYS A 74 -4.47 4.18 -0.14
CA LYS A 74 -4.11 3.37 1.03
C LYS A 74 -3.21 2.19 0.65
N GLN A 75 -3.52 1.53 -0.46
CA GLN A 75 -2.77 0.41 -0.98
C GLN A 75 -1.34 0.80 -1.42
N ILE A 76 -1.18 1.93 -2.10
CA ILE A 76 0.14 2.42 -2.50
C ILE A 76 0.98 2.74 -1.26
N LYS A 77 0.38 3.36 -0.23
CA LYS A 77 1.06 3.59 1.06
C LYS A 77 1.50 2.27 1.72
N ALA A 78 0.63 1.25 1.73
CA ALA A 78 0.96 -0.07 2.26
C ALA A 78 2.05 -0.79 1.43
N SER A 79 2.02 -0.67 0.09
CA SER A 79 3.06 -1.20 -0.79
C SER A 79 4.43 -0.56 -0.54
N ARG A 80 4.47 0.75 -0.30
CA ARG A 80 5.71 1.48 0.08
C ARG A 80 6.23 1.03 1.44
N ALA A 81 5.34 0.90 2.43
CA ALA A 81 5.71 0.38 3.74
C ALA A 81 6.28 -1.05 3.64
N MET A 82 5.72 -1.89 2.77
CA MET A 82 6.24 -3.22 2.46
C MET A 82 7.63 -3.15 1.81
N SER A 83 7.88 -2.20 0.90
CA SER A 83 9.19 -1.99 0.29
C SER A 83 10.26 -1.62 1.34
N LEU A 84 9.91 -0.77 2.32
CA LEU A 84 10.79 -0.44 3.45
C LEU A 84 11.07 -1.63 4.38
N ALA A 85 10.09 -2.51 4.58
CA ALA A 85 10.22 -3.72 5.39
C ALA A 85 11.05 -4.82 4.70
N GLN A 86 11.26 -4.73 3.40
CA GLN A 86 11.83 -5.81 2.59
C GLN A 86 13.25 -6.22 2.98
N PRO A 87 14.20 -5.34 3.31
CA PRO A 87 15.53 -5.73 3.75
C PRO A 87 15.50 -6.61 5.01
N GLU A 88 14.71 -6.24 6.02
CA GLU A 88 14.55 -7.02 7.25
C GLU A 88 13.88 -8.38 6.97
N MET A 89 12.87 -8.40 6.09
CA MET A 89 12.23 -9.66 5.67
C MET A 89 13.17 -10.58 4.90
N MET A 90 14.07 -10.04 4.08
CA MET A 90 15.11 -10.82 3.40
C MET A 90 16.12 -11.40 4.39
N ALA A 91 16.53 -10.63 5.39
CA ALA A 91 17.43 -11.11 6.45
C ALA A 91 16.78 -12.27 7.24
N ILE A 92 15.50 -12.18 7.58
CA ILE A 92 14.76 -13.28 8.21
C ILE A 92 14.75 -14.52 7.31
N ARG A 93 14.44 -14.38 6.02
CA ARG A 93 14.44 -15.51 5.09
C ARG A 93 15.82 -16.14 4.95
N ALA A 94 16.89 -15.34 4.92
CA ALA A 94 18.27 -15.82 4.89
C ALA A 94 18.62 -16.63 6.15
N LYS A 95 18.18 -16.17 7.33
CA LYS A 95 18.36 -16.85 8.63
C LYS A 95 17.75 -18.25 8.66
N TYR A 96 16.62 -18.43 7.98
CA TYR A 96 15.88 -19.70 7.92
C TYR A 96 16.09 -20.49 6.63
N LYS A 97 16.99 -20.07 5.75
CA LYS A 97 17.29 -20.75 4.48
C LYS A 97 17.74 -22.19 4.73
N GLY A 98 17.10 -23.13 4.03
CA GLY A 98 17.42 -24.57 4.11
C GLY A 98 16.72 -25.32 5.25
N LYS A 99 16.09 -24.64 6.17
CA LYS A 99 15.31 -25.28 7.26
C LYS A 99 13.86 -25.44 6.80
N ARG A 100 13.33 -26.67 6.89
CA ARG A 100 11.97 -27.01 6.38
C ARG A 100 11.06 -27.61 7.45
N ASP A 101 11.53 -27.71 8.69
CA ASP A 101 10.74 -28.20 9.81
C ASP A 101 9.60 -27.21 10.16
N GLN A 102 8.46 -27.74 10.52
CA GLN A 102 7.24 -26.95 10.77
C GLN A 102 7.43 -25.89 11.87
N ALA A 103 8.16 -26.21 12.94
CA ALA A 103 8.43 -25.30 14.03
C ALA A 103 9.27 -24.09 13.58
N THR A 104 10.27 -24.31 12.71
CA THR A 104 11.11 -23.26 12.14
C THR A 104 10.32 -22.39 11.16
N MET A 105 9.43 -22.97 10.35
CA MET A 105 8.55 -22.24 9.46
C MET A 105 7.58 -21.33 10.23
N MET A 106 7.04 -21.79 11.36
CA MET A 106 6.19 -20.98 12.23
C MET A 106 6.97 -19.79 12.82
N LYS A 107 8.19 -20.01 13.31
CA LYS A 107 9.06 -18.92 13.82
C LYS A 107 9.38 -17.88 12.75
N MET A 108 9.71 -18.33 11.53
CA MET A 108 9.95 -17.44 10.38
C MET A 108 8.71 -16.60 10.07
N GLN A 109 7.51 -17.20 10.10
CA GLN A 109 6.26 -16.47 9.89
C GLN A 109 5.99 -15.46 11.01
N GLU A 110 6.27 -15.81 12.26
CA GLU A 110 6.10 -14.92 13.42
C GLU A 110 7.05 -13.71 13.33
N GLU A 111 8.33 -13.92 13.08
CA GLU A 111 9.31 -12.85 12.86
C GLU A 111 8.90 -11.97 11.66
N THR A 112 8.46 -12.57 10.56
CA THR A 112 7.96 -11.84 9.39
C THR A 112 6.74 -10.98 9.72
N LYS A 113 5.77 -11.52 10.47
CA LYS A 113 4.60 -10.76 10.94
C LYS A 113 4.99 -9.64 11.90
N ALA A 114 6.01 -9.83 12.74
CA ALA A 114 6.53 -8.79 13.64
C ALA A 114 7.10 -7.61 12.85
N VAL A 115 7.90 -7.88 11.79
CA VAL A 115 8.41 -6.84 10.90
C VAL A 115 7.27 -6.14 10.17
N GLN A 116 6.29 -6.88 9.64
CA GLN A 116 5.13 -6.27 8.98
C GLN A 116 4.34 -5.35 9.92
N ARG A 117 4.15 -5.73 11.17
CA ARG A 117 3.50 -4.88 12.19
C ARG A 117 4.33 -3.63 12.49
N LYS A 118 5.66 -3.76 12.60
CA LYS A 118 6.59 -2.65 12.80
C LYS A 118 6.44 -1.56 11.71
N TYR A 119 6.28 -1.96 10.45
CA TYR A 119 6.13 -1.06 9.31
C TYR A 119 4.66 -0.73 8.96
N GLY A 120 3.68 -1.24 9.74
CA GLY A 120 2.27 -0.99 9.49
C GLY A 120 1.75 -1.55 8.15
N THR A 121 2.30 -2.69 7.70
CA THR A 121 1.96 -3.31 6.44
C THR A 121 1.54 -4.77 6.60
N SER A 122 1.01 -5.38 5.54
CA SER A 122 0.68 -6.80 5.51
C SER A 122 0.88 -7.37 4.11
N THR A 123 1.13 -8.67 4.01
CA THR A 123 1.25 -9.37 2.72
C THR A 123 -0.04 -9.29 1.91
N SER A 124 -1.20 -9.32 2.57
CA SER A 124 -2.52 -9.23 1.94
C SER A 124 -2.81 -7.86 1.30
N ALA A 125 -2.14 -6.79 1.75
CA ALA A 125 -2.30 -5.47 1.13
C ALA A 125 -1.87 -5.45 -0.35
N SER A 126 -0.95 -6.32 -0.74
CA SER A 126 -0.46 -6.41 -2.13
C SER A 126 -1.45 -7.11 -3.07
N CYS A 127 -2.27 -8.05 -2.59
CA CYS A 127 -3.24 -8.79 -3.40
C CYS A 127 -4.66 -8.18 -3.35
N LEU A 128 -4.89 -7.19 -2.52
CA LEU A 128 -6.20 -6.53 -2.35
C LEU A 128 -6.82 -6.00 -3.67
N PRO A 129 -6.03 -5.41 -4.63
CA PRO A 129 -6.60 -5.00 -5.91
C PRO A 129 -7.23 -6.14 -6.67
N MET A 130 -6.55 -7.27 -6.72
CA MET A 130 -7.03 -8.45 -7.44
C MET A 130 -8.34 -8.97 -6.82
N LEU A 131 -8.43 -9.00 -5.48
CA LEU A 131 -9.63 -9.45 -4.77
C LEU A 131 -10.84 -8.56 -5.03
N ILE A 132 -10.63 -7.25 -5.19
CA ILE A 132 -11.71 -6.29 -5.51
C ILE A 132 -12.03 -6.31 -7.00
N GLN A 133 -11.02 -6.42 -7.85
CA GLN A 133 -11.17 -6.39 -9.30
C GLN A 133 -11.90 -7.61 -9.84
N MET A 134 -11.67 -8.80 -9.27
CA MET A 134 -12.24 -10.04 -9.78
C MET A 134 -13.77 -10.08 -9.73
N PRO A 135 -14.46 -9.74 -8.62
CA PRO A 135 -15.91 -9.67 -8.60
C PRO A 135 -16.46 -8.68 -9.62
N ILE A 136 -15.86 -7.48 -9.74
CA ILE A 136 -16.28 -6.45 -10.70
C ILE A 136 -16.16 -6.96 -12.13
N PHE A 137 -15.01 -7.54 -12.47
CA PHE A 137 -14.73 -8.07 -13.79
C PHE A 137 -15.68 -9.20 -14.18
N LEU A 138 -15.81 -10.22 -13.29
CA LEU A 138 -16.67 -11.37 -13.54
C LEU A 138 -18.16 -10.95 -13.65
N SER A 139 -18.59 -10.02 -12.81
CA SER A 139 -19.97 -9.53 -12.84
C SER A 139 -20.28 -8.73 -14.11
N LEU A 140 -19.35 -7.89 -14.56
CA LEU A 140 -19.53 -7.19 -15.84
C LEU A 140 -19.54 -8.16 -17.02
N TYR A 141 -18.61 -9.12 -17.05
CA TYR A 141 -18.59 -10.16 -18.06
C TYR A 141 -19.93 -10.93 -18.12
N ARG A 142 -20.42 -11.35 -16.95
CA ARG A 142 -21.70 -12.08 -16.86
C ARG A 142 -22.90 -11.21 -17.18
N LEU A 143 -22.88 -9.95 -16.77
CA LEU A 143 -23.91 -8.98 -17.12
C LEU A 143 -24.02 -8.87 -18.67
N LEU A 144 -22.92 -8.57 -19.35
CA LEU A 144 -22.89 -8.43 -20.80
C LEU A 144 -23.30 -9.72 -21.52
N TYR A 145 -22.89 -10.89 -20.99
CA TYR A 145 -23.29 -12.19 -21.51
C TYR A 145 -24.80 -12.42 -21.35
N ASN A 146 -25.33 -12.15 -20.17
CA ASN A 146 -26.75 -12.36 -19.85
C ASN A 146 -27.68 -11.34 -20.51
N MET A 147 -27.18 -10.19 -20.98
CA MET A 147 -27.99 -9.20 -21.69
C MET A 147 -28.67 -9.77 -22.92
N ARG A 148 -28.04 -10.74 -23.62
CA ARG A 148 -28.70 -11.48 -24.69
C ARG A 148 -29.95 -12.24 -24.22
N LEU A 149 -29.84 -12.91 -23.05
CA LEU A 149 -30.98 -13.67 -22.48
C LEU A 149 -32.10 -12.73 -22.00
N VAL A 150 -31.73 -11.61 -21.38
CA VAL A 150 -32.69 -10.58 -20.99
C VAL A 150 -33.41 -9.99 -22.19
N ALA A 151 -32.69 -9.66 -23.27
CA ALA A 151 -33.27 -9.12 -24.51
C ALA A 151 -34.26 -10.10 -25.17
N GLN A 152 -34.05 -11.39 -25.02
CA GLN A 152 -34.91 -12.46 -25.52
C GLN A 152 -36.06 -12.88 -24.56
N GLY A 153 -36.11 -12.30 -23.35
CA GLY A 153 -37.04 -12.72 -22.30
C GLY A 153 -36.78 -14.11 -21.72
N ASN A 154 -35.56 -14.64 -21.90
CA ASN A 154 -35.16 -16.00 -21.57
C ASN A 154 -34.22 -16.09 -20.38
N LEU A 155 -34.08 -15.03 -19.56
CA LEU A 155 -33.23 -15.10 -18.36
C LEU A 155 -33.95 -15.87 -17.25
N PRO A 156 -33.41 -16.98 -16.75
CA PRO A 156 -34.09 -17.80 -15.76
C PRO A 156 -34.39 -17.04 -14.47
N GLY A 157 -35.65 -16.98 -14.07
CA GLY A 157 -36.09 -16.42 -12.80
C GLY A 157 -36.03 -14.89 -12.66
N HIS A 158 -35.65 -14.16 -13.72
CA HIS A 158 -35.54 -12.71 -13.70
C HIS A 158 -35.85 -12.08 -15.06
N ASP A 159 -36.65 -10.99 -15.06
CA ASP A 159 -36.98 -10.22 -16.27
C ASP A 159 -35.95 -9.10 -16.54
N ALA A 160 -35.11 -8.81 -15.57
CA ALA A 160 -34.10 -7.75 -15.64
C ALA A 160 -32.88 -8.03 -14.73
N ILE A 161 -31.75 -7.40 -15.02
CA ILE A 161 -30.60 -7.37 -14.14
C ILE A 161 -30.32 -5.92 -13.73
N GLY A 162 -30.61 -5.59 -12.46
CA GLY A 162 -30.60 -4.20 -12.01
C GLY A 162 -31.63 -3.37 -12.77
N GLY A 163 -31.25 -2.19 -13.25
CA GLY A 163 -32.16 -1.37 -14.07
C GLY A 163 -32.21 -1.77 -15.54
N MET A 164 -31.59 -2.88 -15.95
CA MET A 164 -31.47 -3.32 -17.35
C MET A 164 -32.58 -4.33 -17.66
N GLY A 165 -33.74 -3.86 -18.08
CA GLY A 165 -34.84 -4.68 -18.58
C GLY A 165 -34.68 -5.04 -20.05
N GLN A 166 -35.73 -5.66 -20.66
CA GLN A 166 -35.71 -6.18 -22.03
C GLN A 166 -35.34 -5.09 -23.06
N GLU A 167 -35.93 -3.91 -22.97
CA GLU A 167 -35.68 -2.79 -23.89
C GLU A 167 -34.22 -2.34 -23.84
N GLN A 168 -33.68 -2.11 -22.64
CA GLN A 168 -32.27 -1.68 -22.44
C GLN A 168 -31.31 -2.77 -22.87
N ALA A 169 -31.63 -4.02 -22.58
CA ALA A 169 -30.83 -5.16 -22.96
C ALA A 169 -30.75 -5.34 -24.47
N GLN A 170 -31.90 -5.15 -25.18
CA GLN A 170 -31.95 -5.18 -26.62
C GLN A 170 -31.14 -4.03 -27.23
N ALA A 171 -31.35 -2.80 -26.73
CA ALA A 171 -30.60 -1.64 -27.19
C ALA A 171 -29.08 -1.80 -27.01
N LEU A 172 -28.64 -2.37 -25.86
CA LEU A 172 -27.22 -2.69 -25.63
C LEU A 172 -26.71 -3.79 -26.58
N TRP A 173 -27.49 -4.84 -26.80
CA TRP A 173 -27.15 -5.96 -27.67
C TRP A 173 -26.97 -5.54 -29.12
N GLU A 174 -27.85 -4.67 -29.63
CA GLU A 174 -27.82 -4.12 -30.98
C GLU A 174 -26.79 -3.00 -31.15
N SER A 175 -26.20 -2.53 -30.04
CA SER A 175 -25.19 -1.46 -30.08
C SER A 175 -23.89 -1.93 -30.73
N THR A 176 -23.30 -1.04 -31.51
CA THR A 176 -22.09 -1.32 -32.26
C THR A 176 -20.93 -0.40 -31.87
N PHE A 177 -19.73 -0.93 -32.01
CA PHE A 177 -18.47 -0.20 -31.92
C PHE A 177 -17.74 -0.36 -33.26
N PHE A 178 -17.55 0.76 -33.99
CA PHE A 178 -17.08 0.75 -35.37
C PHE A 178 -17.84 -0.23 -36.29
N GLY A 179 -19.16 -0.28 -36.15
CA GLY A 179 -20.03 -1.15 -36.96
C GLY A 179 -20.07 -2.62 -36.55
N GLN A 180 -19.38 -3.02 -35.47
CA GLN A 180 -19.39 -4.39 -34.96
C GLN A 180 -20.12 -4.46 -33.64
N LEU A 181 -20.99 -5.46 -33.44
CA LEU A 181 -21.79 -5.64 -32.23
C LEU A 181 -20.92 -5.83 -31.00
N LEU A 182 -21.32 -5.23 -29.87
CA LEU A 182 -20.60 -5.30 -28.59
C LEU A 182 -20.43 -6.73 -28.06
N GLY A 183 -21.36 -7.62 -28.41
CA GLY A 183 -21.34 -9.04 -28.03
C GLY A 183 -20.41 -9.91 -28.86
N GLN A 184 -19.81 -9.42 -29.98
CA GLN A 184 -18.94 -10.22 -30.84
C GLN A 184 -17.58 -10.50 -30.22
N THR A 185 -17.02 -11.67 -30.56
CA THR A 185 -15.65 -12.10 -30.23
C THR A 185 -14.87 -12.37 -31.52
N MET A 186 -13.54 -12.48 -31.44
CA MET A 186 -12.69 -12.68 -32.61
C MET A 186 -13.01 -14.01 -33.35
N PHE A 187 -13.40 -15.04 -32.62
CA PHE A 187 -13.65 -16.40 -33.12
C PHE A 187 -15.13 -16.79 -33.07
N GLY A 188 -16.05 -15.81 -32.85
CA GLY A 188 -17.48 -16.02 -32.89
C GLY A 188 -17.99 -16.39 -34.29
N ALA A 189 -19.12 -17.05 -34.39
CA ALA A 189 -19.72 -17.48 -35.66
C ALA A 189 -20.04 -16.29 -36.61
N GLU A 190 -20.37 -15.13 -36.03
CA GLU A 190 -20.69 -13.89 -36.74
C GLU A 190 -19.47 -12.96 -36.94
N SER A 191 -18.24 -13.45 -36.66
CA SER A 191 -17.03 -12.66 -36.73
C SER A 191 -16.64 -12.36 -38.17
N THR A 192 -16.58 -11.07 -38.49
CA THR A 192 -16.09 -10.58 -39.78
C THR A 192 -14.60 -10.26 -39.72
N TRP A 193 -13.99 -9.95 -40.86
CA TRP A 193 -12.58 -9.50 -40.85
C TRP A 193 -12.43 -8.16 -40.09
N GLN A 194 -13.43 -7.28 -40.16
CA GLN A 194 -13.45 -6.00 -39.40
C GLN A 194 -13.45 -6.28 -37.89
N THR A 195 -14.28 -7.24 -37.42
CA THR A 195 -14.28 -7.67 -36.02
C THR A 195 -12.88 -8.10 -35.55
N LYS A 196 -12.21 -8.90 -36.39
CA LYS A 196 -10.84 -9.38 -36.08
C LYS A 196 -9.84 -8.25 -36.00
N VAL A 197 -9.93 -7.27 -36.91
CA VAL A 197 -9.05 -6.09 -36.90
C VAL A 197 -9.31 -5.22 -35.65
N ILE A 198 -10.55 -4.92 -35.32
CA ILE A 198 -10.91 -4.10 -34.14
C ILE A 198 -10.40 -4.77 -32.86
N ILE A 199 -10.71 -6.05 -32.68
CA ILE A 199 -10.23 -6.80 -31.49
C ILE A 199 -8.70 -6.87 -31.50
N GLY A 200 -8.07 -7.14 -32.64
CA GLY A 200 -6.61 -7.17 -32.76
C GLY A 200 -5.96 -5.84 -32.33
N VAL A 201 -6.49 -4.70 -32.81
CA VAL A 201 -6.01 -3.37 -32.43
C VAL A 201 -6.19 -3.13 -30.91
N MET A 202 -7.34 -3.49 -30.36
CA MET A 202 -7.60 -3.36 -28.92
C MET A 202 -6.65 -4.23 -28.08
N VAL A 203 -6.39 -5.46 -28.51
CA VAL A 203 -5.45 -6.37 -27.84
C VAL A 203 -4.02 -5.84 -27.90
N VAL A 204 -3.59 -5.36 -29.07
CA VAL A 204 -2.26 -4.72 -29.21
C VAL A 204 -2.15 -3.50 -28.31
N TYR A 205 -3.18 -2.64 -28.27
CA TYR A 205 -3.24 -1.51 -27.35
C TYR A 205 -3.07 -1.95 -25.89
N LEU A 206 -3.80 -2.99 -25.45
CA LEU A 206 -3.70 -3.53 -24.08
C LEU A 206 -2.31 -4.05 -23.75
N VAL A 207 -1.69 -4.80 -24.67
CA VAL A 207 -0.32 -5.33 -24.50
C VAL A 207 0.68 -4.19 -24.41
N VAL A 208 0.64 -3.23 -25.35
CA VAL A 208 1.57 -2.10 -25.38
C VAL A 208 1.43 -1.23 -24.14
N THR A 209 0.20 -0.88 -23.77
CA THR A 209 -0.05 -0.03 -22.62
C THR A 209 0.35 -0.71 -21.31
N MET A 210 0.13 -2.02 -21.17
CA MET A 210 0.57 -2.77 -19.99
C MET A 210 2.10 -2.93 -19.95
N LEU A 211 2.77 -3.10 -21.09
CA LEU A 211 4.24 -3.08 -21.15
C LEU A 211 4.80 -1.72 -20.73
N VAL A 212 4.22 -0.64 -21.25
CA VAL A 212 4.59 0.74 -20.86
C VAL A 212 4.40 0.93 -19.35
N GLN A 213 3.27 0.52 -18.81
CA GLN A 213 3.00 0.58 -17.37
C GLN A 213 4.02 -0.22 -16.56
N THR A 214 4.34 -1.44 -16.99
CA THR A 214 5.31 -2.32 -16.32
C THR A 214 6.70 -1.71 -16.34
N VAL A 215 7.20 -1.32 -17.52
CA VAL A 215 8.58 -0.85 -17.69
C VAL A 215 8.76 0.56 -17.10
N LEU A 216 7.91 1.51 -17.50
CA LEU A 216 8.12 2.92 -17.15
C LEU A 216 7.63 3.29 -15.76
N LEU A 217 6.57 2.66 -15.28
CA LEU A 217 5.95 3.06 -14.02
C LEU A 217 6.24 2.07 -12.88
N THR A 218 6.23 0.77 -13.15
CA THR A 218 6.44 -0.23 -12.11
C THR A 218 7.92 -0.50 -11.87
N VAL A 219 8.66 -0.91 -12.90
CA VAL A 219 10.09 -1.28 -12.77
C VAL A 219 10.93 -0.07 -12.37
N ARG A 220 10.74 1.10 -12.97
CA ARG A 220 11.46 2.33 -12.59
C ARG A 220 11.13 2.83 -11.18
N ASN A 221 10.02 2.37 -10.61
CA ASN A 221 9.64 2.67 -9.23
C ASN A 221 10.04 1.57 -8.23
N MET A 222 10.68 0.49 -8.68
CA MET A 222 11.30 -0.50 -7.79
C MET A 222 12.61 0.05 -7.22
N SER A 223 12.94 -0.29 -5.98
CA SER A 223 14.23 0.08 -5.40
C SER A 223 15.37 -0.71 -6.06
N ASP A 224 16.59 -0.13 -6.06
CA ASP A 224 17.78 -0.80 -6.59
C ASP A 224 18.04 -2.15 -5.90
N GLU A 225 17.75 -2.25 -4.59
CA GLU A 225 17.83 -3.50 -3.83
C GLU A 225 16.88 -4.59 -4.38
N GLN A 226 15.67 -4.19 -4.80
CA GLN A 226 14.70 -5.10 -5.42
C GLN A 226 15.13 -5.53 -6.83
N LEU A 227 15.70 -4.59 -7.60
CA LEU A 227 16.17 -4.85 -8.96
C LEU A 227 17.40 -5.75 -9.00
N ASN A 228 18.34 -5.55 -8.08
CA ASN A 228 19.62 -6.26 -8.01
C ASN A 228 19.59 -7.47 -7.07
N SER A 229 18.42 -7.83 -6.54
CA SER A 229 18.30 -8.96 -5.63
C SER A 229 18.50 -10.29 -6.36
N ASP A 230 19.47 -11.08 -5.87
CA ASP A 230 19.69 -12.47 -6.32
C ASP A 230 18.66 -13.47 -5.76
N ASN A 231 17.68 -12.98 -5.00
CA ASN A 231 16.63 -13.83 -4.44
C ASN A 231 15.77 -14.43 -5.57
N PRO A 232 15.69 -15.77 -5.70
CA PRO A 232 14.93 -16.43 -6.75
C PRO A 232 13.46 -15.99 -6.82
N MET A 233 12.85 -15.69 -5.66
CA MET A 233 11.47 -15.19 -5.59
C MET A 233 11.32 -13.80 -6.20
N MET A 234 12.26 -12.90 -5.96
CA MET A 234 12.24 -11.55 -6.56
C MET A 234 12.45 -11.62 -8.07
N ARG A 235 13.37 -12.49 -8.50
CA ARG A 235 13.63 -12.75 -9.92
C ARG A 235 12.38 -13.34 -10.61
N SER A 236 11.72 -14.31 -9.99
CA SER A 236 10.46 -14.89 -10.48
C SER A 236 9.35 -13.84 -10.57
N THR A 237 9.16 -13.01 -9.52
CA THR A 237 8.17 -11.94 -9.52
C THR A 237 8.42 -10.96 -10.67
N ARG A 238 9.67 -10.56 -10.90
CA ARG A 238 10.05 -9.67 -11.98
C ARG A 238 9.78 -10.30 -13.35
N SER A 239 10.16 -11.57 -13.55
CA SER A 239 9.86 -12.31 -14.77
C SER A 239 8.35 -12.39 -15.03
N MET A 240 7.56 -12.68 -14.00
CA MET A 240 6.10 -12.73 -14.09
C MET A 240 5.49 -11.38 -14.52
N MET A 241 6.04 -10.26 -14.06
CA MET A 241 5.57 -8.93 -14.45
C MET A 241 5.72 -8.67 -15.97
N TYR A 242 6.79 -9.17 -16.59
CA TYR A 242 6.98 -9.06 -18.04
C TYR A 242 6.12 -10.06 -18.83
N MET A 243 5.74 -11.19 -18.23
CA MET A 243 4.88 -12.18 -18.87
C MET A 243 3.39 -11.80 -18.82
N MET A 244 2.98 -11.02 -17.82
CA MET A 244 1.57 -10.63 -17.64
C MET A 244 0.92 -9.97 -18.87
N PRO A 245 1.56 -9.03 -19.60
CA PRO A 245 0.99 -8.45 -20.81
C PRO A 245 0.63 -9.48 -21.89
N LEU A 246 1.39 -10.58 -21.97
CA LEU A 246 1.15 -11.63 -22.96
C LEU A 246 -0.17 -12.39 -22.74
N VAL A 247 -0.70 -12.36 -21.50
CA VAL A 247 -2.01 -12.97 -21.20
C VAL A 247 -3.11 -12.37 -22.06
N TYR A 248 -3.04 -11.06 -22.38
CA TYR A 248 -4.03 -10.42 -23.25
C TYR A 248 -4.03 -10.96 -24.70
N LEU A 249 -2.90 -11.47 -25.21
CA LEU A 249 -2.84 -12.09 -26.52
C LEU A 249 -3.71 -13.34 -26.62
N PHE A 250 -3.83 -14.08 -25.50
CA PHE A 250 -4.61 -15.31 -25.44
C PHE A 250 -6.05 -15.08 -24.98
N THR A 251 -6.27 -14.13 -24.06
CA THR A 251 -7.60 -13.88 -23.50
C THR A 251 -8.39 -12.86 -24.32
N GLY A 252 -7.74 -11.86 -24.91
CA GLY A 252 -8.40 -10.81 -25.69
C GLY A 252 -9.26 -11.34 -26.85
N PRO A 253 -8.78 -12.25 -27.68
CA PRO A 253 -9.54 -12.79 -28.80
C PRO A 253 -10.83 -13.54 -28.44
N VAL A 254 -10.92 -14.09 -27.23
CA VAL A 254 -12.06 -14.89 -26.77
C VAL A 254 -13.10 -14.09 -25.99
N VAL A 255 -12.84 -12.84 -25.68
CA VAL A 255 -13.79 -11.98 -24.96
C VAL A 255 -14.54 -11.06 -25.91
N GLN A 256 -15.72 -10.62 -25.50
CA GLN A 256 -16.60 -9.72 -26.25
C GLN A 256 -16.00 -8.30 -26.37
N ILE A 257 -16.32 -7.60 -27.47
CA ILE A 257 -15.88 -6.21 -27.69
C ILE A 257 -16.27 -5.30 -26.52
N GLY A 258 -17.47 -5.42 -25.96
CA GLY A 258 -17.90 -4.65 -24.80
C GLY A 258 -16.98 -4.81 -23.59
N LEU A 259 -16.49 -6.02 -23.35
CA LEU A 259 -15.53 -6.29 -22.25
C LEU A 259 -14.12 -5.76 -22.58
N LEU A 260 -13.72 -5.80 -23.84
CA LEU A 260 -12.46 -5.17 -24.28
C LEU A 260 -12.50 -3.64 -24.12
N ILE A 261 -13.63 -2.99 -24.38
CA ILE A 261 -13.82 -1.55 -24.11
C ILE A 261 -13.60 -1.26 -22.62
N TYR A 262 -14.18 -2.09 -21.74
CA TYR A 262 -13.93 -1.98 -20.29
C TYR A 262 -12.42 -2.15 -19.97
N TRP A 263 -11.73 -3.14 -20.54
CA TRP A 263 -10.30 -3.36 -20.29
C TRP A 263 -9.45 -2.20 -20.79
N VAL A 264 -9.69 -1.70 -22.01
CA VAL A 264 -9.00 -0.54 -22.59
C VAL A 264 -9.17 0.69 -21.71
N THR A 265 -10.41 1.01 -21.33
CA THR A 265 -10.71 2.14 -20.44
C THR A 265 -10.04 1.98 -19.08
N SER A 266 -10.14 0.80 -18.51
CA SER A 266 -9.56 0.46 -17.20
C SER A 266 -8.03 0.56 -17.21
N ASN A 267 -7.37 0.09 -18.28
CA ASN A 267 -5.92 0.14 -18.43
C ASN A 267 -5.44 1.58 -18.63
N THR A 268 -6.13 2.36 -19.46
CA THR A 268 -5.86 3.78 -19.66
C THR A 268 -5.95 4.57 -18.35
N TRP A 269 -7.01 4.31 -17.56
CA TRP A 269 -7.16 4.89 -16.23
C TRP A 269 -6.00 4.51 -15.30
N MET A 270 -5.62 3.21 -15.27
CA MET A 270 -4.54 2.73 -14.43
C MET A 270 -3.20 3.38 -14.76
N ILE A 271 -2.89 3.59 -16.04
CA ILE A 271 -1.68 4.31 -16.47
C ILE A 271 -1.69 5.73 -15.92
N ALA A 272 -2.78 6.47 -16.16
CA ALA A 272 -2.93 7.84 -15.66
C ALA A 272 -2.79 7.89 -14.13
N GLN A 273 -3.54 7.05 -13.43
CA GLN A 273 -3.50 6.97 -11.97
C GLN A 273 -2.10 6.63 -11.45
N GLN A 274 -1.44 5.62 -12.01
CA GLN A 274 -0.11 5.20 -11.59
C GLN A 274 0.94 6.26 -11.89
N PHE A 275 0.85 6.95 -13.03
CA PHE A 275 1.72 8.06 -13.37
C PHE A 275 1.66 9.17 -12.30
N PHE A 276 0.45 9.61 -11.92
CA PHE A 276 0.28 10.60 -10.86
C PHE A 276 0.80 10.10 -9.50
N MET A 277 0.50 8.84 -9.17
CA MET A 277 0.87 8.26 -7.90
C MET A 277 2.38 8.06 -7.75
N VAL A 278 3.06 7.58 -8.80
CA VAL A 278 4.51 7.40 -8.77
C VAL A 278 5.22 8.75 -8.70
N ARG A 279 4.66 9.79 -9.33
CA ARG A 279 5.18 11.16 -9.20
C ARG A 279 4.98 11.76 -7.82
N ALA A 280 3.81 11.50 -7.20
CA ALA A 280 3.50 12.02 -5.87
C ALA A 280 4.21 11.25 -4.75
N PHE A 281 4.39 9.94 -4.94
CA PHE A 281 4.88 9.00 -3.93
C PHE A 281 5.90 8.02 -4.52
N PRO A 282 7.10 8.45 -4.94
CA PRO A 282 8.11 7.54 -5.47
C PRO A 282 8.63 6.59 -4.39
N THR A 283 9.01 5.38 -4.79
CA THR A 283 9.66 4.42 -3.89
C THR A 283 11.10 4.84 -3.62
N ARG A 284 11.52 4.85 -2.37
CA ARG A 284 12.89 5.19 -1.98
C ARG A 284 13.91 4.28 -2.69
N GLY A 285 15.04 4.86 -3.11
CA GLY A 285 16.08 4.14 -3.83
C GLY A 285 15.70 3.72 -5.25
N SER A 286 14.58 4.20 -5.78
CA SER A 286 14.18 3.95 -7.17
C SER A 286 14.72 5.02 -8.12
N ALA A 287 14.81 4.68 -9.42
CA ALA A 287 15.14 5.65 -10.46
C ALA A 287 14.13 6.82 -10.49
N MET A 288 12.87 6.56 -10.21
CA MET A 288 11.83 7.59 -10.15
C MET A 288 12.02 8.53 -8.95
N ALA A 289 12.46 8.02 -7.80
CA ALA A 289 12.77 8.86 -6.63
C ALA A 289 13.93 9.81 -6.95
N ARG A 290 15.02 9.30 -7.57
CA ARG A 290 16.16 10.13 -8.00
C ARG A 290 15.73 11.22 -8.98
N TRP A 291 14.90 10.88 -9.96
CA TRP A 291 14.38 11.87 -10.92
C TRP A 291 13.52 12.96 -10.27
N ARG A 292 12.75 12.61 -9.23
CA ARG A 292 11.88 13.54 -8.51
C ARG A 292 12.55 14.24 -7.32
N ALA A 293 13.73 13.81 -6.91
CA ALA A 293 14.43 14.34 -5.75
C ALA A 293 14.51 15.88 -5.69
N PRO A 294 14.89 16.61 -6.75
CA PRO A 294 14.97 18.07 -6.69
C PRO A 294 13.64 18.74 -6.35
N ALA A 295 12.53 18.29 -6.97
CA ALA A 295 11.20 18.84 -6.70
C ALA A 295 10.65 18.43 -5.32
N HIS A 296 11.07 17.28 -4.81
CA HIS A 296 10.68 16.81 -3.50
C HIS A 296 11.51 17.48 -2.39
N GLU A 297 12.80 17.79 -2.64
CA GLU A 297 13.60 18.60 -1.72
C GLU A 297 13.01 20.00 -1.56
N GLN A 298 12.59 20.68 -2.63
CA GLN A 298 11.91 21.97 -2.52
C GLN A 298 10.64 21.91 -1.66
N LYS A 299 9.82 20.84 -1.84
CA LYS A 299 8.63 20.62 -1.00
C LYS A 299 8.99 20.32 0.45
N PHE A 300 10.08 19.60 0.67
CA PHE A 300 10.57 19.31 2.00
C PHE A 300 11.08 20.57 2.69
N GLU A 301 11.83 21.41 2.01
CA GLU A 301 12.31 22.68 2.56
C GLU A 301 11.15 23.59 2.99
N ALA A 302 10.10 23.75 2.17
CA ALA A 302 8.92 24.51 2.53
C ALA A 302 8.16 23.90 3.74
N TYR A 303 8.18 22.57 3.89
CA TYR A 303 7.62 21.89 5.06
C TYR A 303 8.51 22.10 6.29
N ARG A 304 9.84 22.00 6.15
CA ARG A 304 10.82 22.21 7.22
C ARG A 304 10.69 23.58 7.83
N GLN A 305 10.64 24.63 7.01
CA GLN A 305 10.47 26.02 7.50
C GLN A 305 9.21 26.17 8.37
N ARG A 306 8.07 25.61 7.93
CA ARG A 306 6.82 25.65 8.71
C ARG A 306 6.90 24.89 10.03
N GLU A 307 7.60 23.77 10.05
CA GLU A 307 7.78 22.97 11.27
C GLU A 307 8.79 23.62 12.22
N GLU A 308 9.81 24.33 11.71
CA GLU A 308 10.75 25.13 12.51
C GLU A 308 10.04 26.30 13.17
N GLU A 309 9.15 27.01 12.46
CA GLU A 309 8.31 28.08 13.03
C GLU A 309 7.40 27.54 14.16
N LYS A 310 6.78 26.38 13.96
CA LYS A 310 5.96 25.74 14.99
C LYS A 310 6.78 25.31 16.20
N LEU A 311 7.99 24.75 15.97
CA LEU A 311 8.88 24.40 17.04
C LEU A 311 9.28 25.63 17.85
N ALA A 312 9.67 26.73 17.19
CA ALA A 312 10.02 27.98 17.86
C ALA A 312 8.88 28.51 18.75
N ALA A 313 7.65 28.52 18.24
CA ALA A 313 6.47 28.90 19.00
C ALA A 313 6.20 27.98 20.20
N GLN A 314 6.40 26.65 20.04
CA GLN A 314 6.24 25.68 21.13
C GLN A 314 7.31 25.86 22.21
N LEU A 315 8.56 26.09 21.82
CA LEU A 315 9.67 26.32 22.75
C LEU A 315 9.42 27.59 23.57
N GLU A 316 9.01 28.68 22.92
CA GLU A 316 8.66 29.95 23.61
C GLU A 316 7.49 29.78 24.60
N GLN A 317 6.47 28.96 24.23
CA GLN A 317 5.36 28.67 25.15
C GLN A 317 5.82 27.85 26.37
N ILE A 318 6.72 26.86 26.17
CA ILE A 318 7.26 26.05 27.27
C ILE A 318 8.07 26.93 28.21
N GLU A 319 8.89 27.85 27.69
CA GLU A 319 9.67 28.79 28.47
C GLU A 319 8.79 29.79 29.24
N LYS A 320 7.73 30.32 28.63
CA LYS A 320 6.77 31.21 29.30
C LYS A 320 5.97 30.52 30.42
N ASN A 321 5.76 29.23 30.31
CA ASN A 321 5.00 28.45 31.29
C ASN A 321 5.89 27.83 32.41
N GLU A 322 7.14 28.29 32.56
CA GLU A 322 8.07 27.83 33.62
C GLU A 322 7.51 27.90 35.03
N ALA A 323 6.57 28.80 35.28
CA ALA A 323 6.00 29.03 36.62
C ALA A 323 5.28 27.79 37.23
N GLY A 324 4.92 26.79 36.43
CA GLY A 324 4.23 25.56 36.86
C GLY A 324 5.08 24.29 36.84
N LEU A 325 6.32 24.34 36.31
CA LEU A 325 7.20 23.16 36.15
C LEU A 325 8.52 23.42 36.91
N ASN A 326 9.07 22.36 37.49
CA ASN A 326 10.46 22.42 37.98
C ASN A 326 11.44 22.42 36.78
N LYS A 327 12.67 22.94 36.97
CA LYS A 327 13.69 23.03 35.91
C LYS A 327 13.85 21.75 35.10
N LYS A 328 13.77 20.60 35.76
CA LYS A 328 13.85 19.28 35.10
C LYS A 328 12.64 18.98 34.22
N GLY A 329 11.46 19.42 34.60
CA GLY A 329 10.23 19.30 33.81
C GLY A 329 10.28 20.14 32.52
N VAL A 330 10.81 21.36 32.62
CA VAL A 330 11.00 22.25 31.46
C VAL A 330 11.97 21.65 30.46
N GLN A 331 13.13 21.16 30.91
CA GLN A 331 14.11 20.50 30.02
C GLN A 331 13.51 19.27 29.32
N VAL A 332 12.76 18.44 30.04
CA VAL A 332 12.07 17.29 29.42
C VAL A 332 11.05 17.74 28.39
N ALA A 333 10.30 18.80 28.63
CA ALA A 333 9.32 19.33 27.68
C ALA A 333 10.00 19.89 26.42
N LEU A 334 11.08 20.67 26.56
CA LEU A 334 11.88 21.19 25.45
C LEU A 334 12.46 20.05 24.60
N ARG A 335 13.03 19.05 25.25
CA ARG A 335 13.57 17.84 24.59
C ARG A 335 12.50 17.09 23.81
N ASN A 336 11.32 16.88 24.40
CA ASN A 336 10.20 16.21 23.75
C ASN A 336 9.70 16.98 22.53
N ALA A 337 9.62 18.30 22.59
CA ALA A 337 9.22 19.16 21.47
C ALA A 337 10.21 19.01 20.28
N ARG A 338 11.53 19.10 20.57
CA ARG A 338 12.58 18.91 19.56
C ARG A 338 12.53 17.53 18.90
N LEU A 339 12.31 16.47 19.69
CA LEU A 339 12.20 15.11 19.18
C LEU A 339 10.96 14.91 18.32
N ALA A 340 9.82 15.48 18.73
CA ALA A 340 8.60 15.42 17.93
C ALA A 340 8.82 16.10 16.57
N HIS A 341 9.51 17.26 16.56
CA HIS A 341 9.88 17.97 15.34
C HIS A 341 10.79 17.12 14.43
N LEU A 342 11.87 16.54 14.95
CA LEU A 342 12.78 15.70 14.18
C LEU A 342 12.07 14.46 13.59
N ARG A 343 11.16 13.85 14.37
CA ARG A 343 10.34 12.72 13.88
C ARG A 343 9.38 13.15 12.76
N ALA A 344 8.79 14.35 12.88
CA ALA A 344 7.92 14.89 11.84
C ALA A 344 8.70 15.14 10.54
N LEU A 345 9.89 15.72 10.63
CA LEU A 345 10.78 15.93 9.47
C LEU A 345 11.22 14.61 8.83
N SER A 346 11.68 13.64 9.63
CA SER A 346 12.09 12.33 9.14
C SER A 346 10.95 11.61 8.44
N LYS A 347 9.77 11.60 9.06
CA LYS A 347 8.56 11.04 8.46
C LYS A 347 8.22 11.70 7.13
N LYS A 348 8.34 13.03 7.04
CA LYS A 348 8.06 13.77 5.80
C LYS A 348 9.03 13.46 4.69
N ARG A 349 10.33 13.34 4.98
CA ARG A 349 11.33 12.91 3.99
C ARG A 349 11.02 11.52 3.44
N LEU A 350 10.69 10.56 4.32
CA LEU A 350 10.27 9.22 3.91
C LEU A 350 9.00 9.23 3.05
N GLU A 351 8.01 10.04 3.40
CA GLU A 351 6.81 10.23 2.58
C GLU A 351 7.11 10.74 1.18
N LEU A 352 8.08 11.62 1.04
CA LEU A 352 8.53 12.16 -0.25
C LEU A 352 9.48 11.23 -1.00
N GLY A 353 9.89 10.09 -0.41
CA GLY A 353 10.84 9.15 -1.01
C GLY A 353 12.28 9.66 -1.02
N LEU A 354 12.58 10.68 -0.22
CA LEU A 354 13.92 11.21 0.01
C LEU A 354 14.69 10.36 1.02
N ASP A 355 16.00 10.54 1.06
CA ASP A 355 16.83 9.86 2.07
C ASP A 355 16.49 10.35 3.47
N GLU A 356 16.62 9.47 4.45
CA GLU A 356 16.41 9.82 5.85
C GLU A 356 17.33 10.95 6.28
N ILE A 357 16.81 11.84 7.15
CA ILE A 357 17.66 12.76 7.87
C ILE A 357 18.57 11.90 8.74
N ASN A 358 19.86 12.17 8.70
CA ASN A 358 20.78 11.61 9.69
C ASN A 358 20.47 12.32 11.03
N LEU A 359 19.60 11.72 11.82
CA LEU A 359 19.22 12.23 13.15
C LEU A 359 20.29 11.94 14.21
N GLY A 360 21.51 11.63 13.75
CA GLY A 360 22.51 11.03 14.62
C GLY A 360 22.25 9.51 14.74
N LYS A 361 23.07 8.83 15.53
CA LYS A 361 23.00 7.38 15.68
C LYS A 361 21.81 6.94 16.54
N VAL A 362 21.44 7.79 17.51
CA VAL A 362 20.29 7.59 18.43
C VAL A 362 19.66 8.96 18.69
N ASP A 363 18.34 9.02 18.87
CA ASP A 363 17.73 10.26 19.32
C ASP A 363 18.08 10.54 20.79
N GLU A 364 17.97 11.81 21.20
CA GLU A 364 18.30 12.26 22.56
C GLU A 364 17.51 11.54 23.68
N MET A 365 16.45 10.78 23.35
CA MET A 365 15.67 9.99 24.31
C MET A 365 16.08 8.51 24.39
N GLY A 366 17.11 8.10 23.66
CA GLY A 366 17.56 6.71 23.64
C GLY A 366 16.58 5.78 22.90
N SER A 367 15.90 6.30 21.90
CA SER A 367 15.04 5.52 21.02
C SER A 367 15.73 5.32 19.68
N ASP A 368 15.51 4.18 19.05
CA ASP A 368 15.95 3.97 17.67
C ASP A 368 15.13 4.85 16.69
N ARG A 369 15.51 4.85 15.42
CA ARG A 369 14.86 5.64 14.34
C ARG A 369 13.36 5.37 14.18
N THR A 370 12.86 4.25 14.74
CA THR A 370 11.44 3.85 14.71
C THR A 370 10.68 4.32 15.94
N GLY A 371 11.38 4.97 16.90
CA GLY A 371 10.82 5.36 18.19
C GLY A 371 10.77 4.22 19.21
N GLN A 372 11.39 3.08 18.91
CA GLN A 372 11.51 1.96 19.83
C GLN A 372 12.67 2.21 20.80
N ARG A 373 12.45 2.03 22.10
CA ARG A 373 13.52 2.18 23.10
C ARG A 373 14.71 1.29 22.77
N MET A 374 15.91 1.86 22.82
CA MET A 374 17.15 1.12 22.65
C MET A 374 17.30 0.05 23.73
N GLN A 375 17.67 -1.15 23.28
CA GLN A 375 17.86 -2.33 24.14
C GLN A 375 19.20 -3.00 23.82
N PRO A 376 19.80 -3.72 24.77
CA PRO A 376 21.00 -4.50 24.54
C PRO A 376 20.84 -5.44 23.33
N GLY A 377 21.80 -5.39 22.41
CA GLY A 377 21.80 -6.19 21.16
C GLY A 377 21.19 -5.50 19.95
N MET A 378 20.65 -4.29 20.06
CA MET A 378 20.27 -3.46 18.93
C MET A 378 21.50 -2.77 18.32
N LYS A 379 21.45 -2.54 16.99
CA LYS A 379 22.50 -1.76 16.30
C LYS A 379 22.53 -0.34 16.86
N GLY A 380 23.70 0.09 17.31
CA GLY A 380 23.90 1.38 17.96
C GLY A 380 23.73 1.38 19.50
N TRP A 381 23.44 0.22 20.11
CA TRP A 381 23.31 0.11 21.57
C TRP A 381 24.57 0.50 22.32
N GLU A 382 25.75 0.02 21.88
CA GLU A 382 27.02 0.32 22.56
C GLU A 382 27.39 1.81 22.45
N GLU A 383 27.12 2.43 21.32
CA GLU A 383 27.33 3.86 21.10
C GLU A 383 26.36 4.71 21.94
N TYR A 384 25.11 4.30 21.99
CA TYR A 384 24.11 4.93 22.87
C TYR A 384 24.49 4.84 24.34
N LYS A 385 25.00 3.68 24.76
CA LYS A 385 25.44 3.45 26.13
C LYS A 385 26.64 4.36 26.49
N ALA A 386 27.62 4.47 25.59
CA ALA A 386 28.79 5.34 25.79
C ALA A 386 28.38 6.82 25.88
N GLN A 387 27.51 7.28 24.99
CA GLN A 387 27.00 8.67 24.99
C GLN A 387 26.16 8.96 26.24
N PHE A 388 25.34 8.00 26.70
CA PHE A 388 24.56 8.13 27.92
C PHE A 388 25.43 8.18 29.17
N GLU A 389 26.56 7.44 29.20
CA GLU A 389 27.54 7.50 30.28
C GLU A 389 28.28 8.84 30.29
N GLU A 390 28.67 9.36 29.11
CA GLU A 390 29.30 10.67 28.95
C GLU A 390 28.35 11.84 29.35
N ASP A 391 27.08 11.80 28.93
CA ASP A 391 26.06 12.77 29.32
C ASP A 391 25.80 12.76 30.84
N LEU A 392 25.82 11.57 31.49
CA LEU A 392 25.70 11.45 32.94
C LEU A 392 26.92 12.00 33.69
N GLU A 393 28.10 11.83 33.14
CA GLU A 393 29.32 12.39 33.73
C GLU A 393 29.34 13.92 33.55
N ALA A 394 28.93 14.46 32.41
CA ALA A 394 28.81 15.89 32.17
C ALA A 394 27.76 16.53 33.08
N GLU A 395 26.58 15.90 33.23
CA GLU A 395 25.53 16.37 34.15
C GLU A 395 25.97 16.34 35.63
N ALA A 396 26.74 15.33 36.01
CA ALA A 396 27.32 15.23 37.35
C ALA A 396 28.39 16.31 37.59
N ALA A 397 29.23 16.62 36.57
CA ALA A 397 30.22 17.68 36.64
C ALA A 397 29.56 19.07 36.72
N GLU A 398 28.51 19.30 35.96
CA GLU A 398 27.74 20.57 36.00
C GLU A 398 27.04 20.75 37.35
N GLN A 399 26.46 19.69 37.92
CA GLN A 399 25.87 19.71 39.27
C GLN A 399 26.94 19.94 40.36
N ALA A 400 28.16 19.41 40.20
CA ALA A 400 29.28 19.64 41.06
C ALA A 400 29.73 21.13 41.02
N ALA A 401 29.81 21.70 39.81
CA ALA A 401 30.18 23.09 39.61
C ALA A 401 29.16 24.10 40.17
N ALA A 402 27.86 23.74 40.14
CA ALA A 402 26.77 24.61 40.61
C ALA A 402 26.57 24.60 42.14
N ASN A 403 27.17 23.66 42.86
CA ASN A 403 26.99 23.53 44.30
C ASN A 403 28.33 23.39 45.05
N PRO A 404 28.81 24.48 45.73
CA PRO A 404 30.10 24.49 46.44
C PRO A 404 30.14 23.50 47.61
N ASP A 405 29.02 22.95 48.06
CA ASP A 405 28.96 21.89 49.06
C ASP A 405 29.06 20.46 48.51
N PHE A 406 29.24 20.35 47.20
CA PHE A 406 29.27 19.05 46.49
C PHE A 406 30.53 18.21 46.77
N GLU A 407 31.62 18.88 47.17
CA GLU A 407 32.88 18.21 47.56
C GLU A 407 32.95 17.80 49.03
N LYS A 408 32.00 18.21 49.88
CA LYS A 408 32.02 17.83 51.30
C LYS A 408 31.71 16.35 51.48
N VAL A 409 32.70 15.63 51.96
CA VAL A 409 32.58 14.21 52.34
C VAL A 409 31.55 14.08 53.48
N GLY A 410 30.52 13.30 53.29
CA GLY A 410 29.50 13.07 54.28
C GLY A 410 29.97 12.11 55.41
N LYS A 411 29.13 11.87 56.43
CA LYS A 411 29.44 10.99 57.56
C LYS A 411 29.74 9.53 57.13
N ASP A 412 29.43 9.17 55.89
CA ASP A 412 29.66 7.86 55.28
C ASP A 412 30.96 7.78 54.46
N GLY A 413 31.80 8.84 54.53
CA GLY A 413 33.08 8.89 53.81
C GLY A 413 32.97 9.03 52.30
N LEU A 414 31.80 9.35 51.77
CA LEU A 414 31.56 9.48 50.33
C LEU A 414 31.16 10.90 49.98
N THR A 415 31.61 11.35 48.80
CA THR A 415 31.16 12.59 48.22
C THR A 415 29.72 12.42 47.67
N PRO A 416 28.92 13.48 47.46
CA PRO A 416 27.62 13.40 46.84
C PRO A 416 27.64 12.71 45.49
N ALA A 417 28.69 12.91 44.68
CA ALA A 417 28.88 12.25 43.39
C ALA A 417 29.06 10.72 43.54
N GLU A 418 29.88 10.30 44.50
CA GLU A 418 30.09 8.87 44.79
C GLU A 418 28.81 8.21 45.37
N ARG A 419 28.00 8.95 46.16
CA ARG A 419 26.69 8.47 46.59
C ARG A 419 25.73 8.27 45.46
N ALA A 420 25.67 9.25 44.52
CA ALA A 420 24.85 9.17 43.32
C ALA A 420 25.25 7.98 42.44
N LYS A 421 26.57 7.80 42.23
CA LYS A 421 27.12 6.65 41.50
C LYS A 421 26.77 5.31 42.16
N LYS A 422 26.99 5.18 43.47
CA LYS A 422 26.66 3.98 44.25
C LYS A 422 25.16 3.70 44.29
N GLN A 423 24.32 4.74 44.28
CA GLN A 423 22.88 4.60 44.22
C GLN A 423 22.38 4.20 42.80
N ALA A 424 23.00 4.70 41.75
CA ALA A 424 22.76 4.32 40.37
C ALA A 424 23.14 2.85 40.12
N GLU A 425 24.30 2.43 40.62
CA GLU A 425 24.76 1.03 40.56
C GLU A 425 23.81 0.08 41.30
N ARG A 426 23.34 0.47 42.52
CA ARG A 426 22.35 -0.32 43.29
C ARG A 426 21.01 -0.43 42.55
N ARG A 427 20.54 0.65 41.93
CA ARG A 427 19.33 0.63 41.10
C ARG A 427 19.50 -0.22 39.83
N ALA A 428 20.67 -0.17 39.19
CA ALA A 428 20.99 -1.03 38.06
C ALA A 428 21.06 -2.52 38.45
N ALA A 429 21.70 -2.84 39.58
CA ALA A 429 21.76 -4.20 40.11
C ALA A 429 20.37 -4.75 40.47
N GLN A 430 19.51 -3.94 41.12
CA GLN A 430 18.12 -4.31 41.41
C GLN A 430 17.29 -4.55 40.14
N ARG A 431 17.51 -3.73 39.09
CA ARG A 431 16.85 -3.93 37.79
C ARG A 431 17.33 -5.22 37.12
N ARG A 432 18.65 -5.53 37.18
CA ARG A 432 19.19 -6.82 36.69
C ARG A 432 18.63 -8.02 37.43
N GLN A 433 18.51 -7.96 38.78
CA GLN A 433 17.89 -9.02 39.56
C GLN A 433 16.38 -9.19 39.27
N LYS A 434 15.64 -8.09 39.10
CA LYS A 434 14.24 -8.15 38.66
C LYS A 434 14.08 -8.76 37.28
N ALA A 435 14.94 -8.39 36.35
CA ALA A 435 14.93 -8.93 34.99
C ALA A 435 15.26 -10.44 34.99
N GLN A 436 16.22 -10.88 35.82
CA GLN A 436 16.56 -12.30 35.96
C GLN A 436 15.44 -13.10 36.64
N LYS A 437 14.78 -12.53 37.67
CA LYS A 437 13.61 -13.16 38.30
C LYS A 437 12.45 -13.32 37.32
N ASN A 438 12.15 -12.29 36.53
CA ASN A 438 11.11 -12.37 35.50
C ASN A 438 11.45 -13.38 34.39
N LYS A 439 12.74 -13.53 34.06
CA LYS A 439 13.22 -14.51 33.06
C LYS A 439 13.08 -15.96 33.61
N LYS A 440 13.38 -16.19 34.89
CA LYS A 440 13.17 -17.50 35.54
C LYS A 440 11.67 -17.84 35.73
N GLN A 441 10.83 -16.86 36.03
CA GLN A 441 9.38 -17.05 36.16
C GLN A 441 8.67 -17.37 34.84
N ASN A 442 9.18 -16.81 33.72
CA ASN A 442 8.69 -17.12 32.38
C ASN A 442 9.21 -18.46 31.82
N GLN A 443 10.35 -18.97 32.32
CA GLN A 443 10.86 -20.30 31.95
C GLN A 443 10.21 -21.46 32.76
N GLY A 444 9.65 -21.17 33.92
CA GLY A 444 8.92 -22.17 34.75
C GLY A 444 7.42 -22.28 34.42
N ARG A 445 6.92 -21.53 33.44
CA ARG A 445 5.54 -21.56 32.93
C ARG A 445 5.38 -22.14 31.52
N LYS A 446 6.41 -22.86 31.05
CA LYS A 446 6.33 -23.65 29.81
C LYS A 446 6.32 -25.14 30.14
#